data_31f8e59416b5003693167a5c5b5f780a
#
_entry.id   31f8e59416b5003693167a5c5b5f780a
#
_cell.length_a   1.000
_cell.length_b   1.000
_cell.length_c   1.000
_cell.angle_alpha   90.00
_cell.angle_beta   90.00
_cell.angle_gamma   90.00
#
_symmetry.space_group_name_H-M   'P 1'
#
loop_
_entity.id
_entity.type
_entity.pdbx_description
1 polymer ?
#
loop_
_entity_poly.entity_id
_entity_poly.type
_entity_poly.pdbx_seq_one_letter_code
_entity_poly.pdbx_strand_id
1 'polypeptide(L)'
;LAAVMAGAVLWMLLVVGYNAARIQILLHPEIDPQGAGYQAVMARRILGASRLMGKGGDLSIQPQTVWGRELLPEMMLPEWNHDFLPTTMVYKLGWLPYLLLLAVLAVLLLWMLRRCACQQSQSGKLLALAVVLTLAVQSAFAAALNLGFVLFSAQLPLVTGNLHSMVDCALIGLALSAFRSESILRDAVVPVPRPPQTQTA
;
A
#
# COMPACT_ATOMS: atom_id res chain seq x y z
N LEU A 1 -12.55 -13.77 11.34
CA LEU A 1 -11.74 -12.55 11.12
C LEU A 1 -12.37 -11.66 10.05
N ALA A 2 -12.70 -12.20 8.86
CA ALA A 2 -13.33 -11.43 7.78
C ALA A 2 -14.66 -10.76 8.21
N ALA A 3 -15.51 -11.46 8.95
CA ALA A 3 -16.77 -10.90 9.47
C ALA A 3 -16.54 -9.78 10.47
N VAL A 4 -15.51 -9.89 11.33
CA VAL A 4 -15.14 -8.84 12.29
C VAL A 4 -14.58 -7.62 11.58
N MET A 5 -13.73 -7.81 10.57
CA MET A 5 -13.21 -6.72 9.75
C MET A 5 -14.32 -6.02 8.95
N ALA A 6 -15.22 -6.80 8.32
CA ALA A 6 -16.37 -6.25 7.63
C ALA A 6 -17.31 -5.49 8.57
N GLY A 7 -17.54 -6.03 9.77
CA GLY A 7 -18.32 -5.36 10.82
C GLY A 7 -17.67 -4.05 11.30
N ALA A 8 -16.35 -4.04 11.50
CA ALA A 8 -15.62 -2.84 11.90
C ALA A 8 -15.65 -1.76 10.80
N VAL A 9 -15.47 -2.14 9.54
CA VAL A 9 -15.58 -1.23 8.40
C VAL A 9 -17.01 -0.70 8.26
N LEU A 10 -18.02 -1.56 8.39
CA LEU A 10 -19.42 -1.15 8.34
C LEU A 10 -19.78 -0.24 9.51
N TRP A 11 -19.29 -0.54 10.70
CA TRP A 11 -19.42 0.32 11.89
C TRP A 11 -18.78 1.69 11.64
N MET A 12 -17.57 1.72 11.09
CA MET A 12 -16.85 2.96 10.75
C MET A 12 -17.60 3.79 9.70
N LEU A 13 -18.26 3.13 8.75
CA LEU A 13 -19.07 3.79 7.70
C LEU A 13 -20.41 4.28 8.22
N LEU A 14 -21.06 3.56 9.14
CA LEU A 14 -22.44 3.87 9.59
C LEU A 14 -22.49 4.80 10.81
N VAL A 15 -21.54 4.71 11.73
CA VAL A 15 -21.62 5.41 13.03
C VAL A 15 -21.10 6.84 12.98
N VAL A 16 -20.27 7.19 11.99
CA VAL A 16 -19.69 8.53 11.92
C VAL A 16 -20.30 9.30 10.75
N GLY A 17 -21.30 10.11 11.02
CA GLY A 17 -21.89 11.05 10.03
C GLY A 17 -20.85 11.98 9.38
N TYR A 18 -19.70 12.15 10.01
CA TYR A 18 -18.48 12.73 9.47
C TYR A 18 -17.95 12.00 8.22
N ASN A 19 -18.15 10.68 8.11
CA ASN A 19 -17.70 9.89 6.97
C ASN A 19 -18.59 10.04 5.73
N ALA A 20 -19.88 10.33 5.89
CA ALA A 20 -20.76 10.57 4.74
C ALA A 20 -20.31 11.82 3.95
N ALA A 21 -19.97 12.91 4.63
CA ALA A 21 -19.39 14.09 4.00
C ALA A 21 -18.03 13.80 3.35
N ARG A 22 -17.18 13.00 3.99
CA ARG A 22 -15.87 12.58 3.41
C ARG A 22 -16.04 11.71 2.18
N ILE A 23 -16.99 10.79 2.17
CA ILE A 23 -17.28 9.95 0.99
C ILE A 23 -17.80 10.82 -0.17
N GLN A 24 -18.62 11.80 0.13
CA GLN A 24 -19.09 12.74 -0.87
C GLN A 24 -17.95 13.59 -1.45
N ILE A 25 -17.06 14.09 -0.61
CA ILE A 25 -15.86 14.84 -1.03
C ILE A 25 -14.87 13.91 -1.78
N LEU A 26 -14.76 12.64 -1.41
CA LEU A 26 -13.95 11.66 -2.11
C LEU A 26 -14.37 11.48 -3.57
N LEU A 27 -15.69 11.40 -3.82
CA LEU A 27 -16.25 11.25 -5.16
C LEU A 27 -16.25 12.58 -5.93
N HIS A 28 -16.54 13.66 -5.23
CA HIS A 28 -16.66 15.02 -5.77
C HIS A 28 -15.79 16.00 -4.97
N PRO A 29 -14.45 15.93 -5.10
CA PRO A 29 -13.54 16.80 -4.32
C PRO A 29 -13.68 18.28 -4.67
N GLU A 30 -14.38 18.58 -5.77
CA GLU A 30 -14.68 19.93 -6.25
C GLU A 30 -15.70 20.67 -5.36
N ILE A 31 -16.41 19.96 -4.47
CA ILE A 31 -17.37 20.57 -3.53
C ILE A 31 -16.64 21.44 -2.49
N ASP A 32 -15.45 21.00 -2.05
CA ASP A 32 -14.64 21.75 -1.09
C ASP A 32 -13.15 21.76 -1.54
N PRO A 33 -12.82 22.53 -2.58
CA PRO A 33 -11.48 22.51 -3.19
C PRO A 33 -10.41 23.17 -2.34
N GLN A 34 -10.77 23.92 -1.31
CA GLN A 34 -9.84 24.62 -0.40
C GLN A 34 -9.73 23.94 0.98
N GLY A 35 -10.65 23.03 1.29
CA GLY A 35 -10.66 22.28 2.54
C GLY A 35 -10.34 20.80 2.35
N ALA A 36 -11.28 19.92 2.69
CA ALA A 36 -11.05 18.47 2.70
C ALA A 36 -10.77 17.88 1.30
N GLY A 37 -11.24 18.50 0.22
CA GLY A 37 -10.97 18.10 -1.17
C GLY A 37 -9.66 18.61 -1.75
N TYR A 38 -8.95 19.52 -1.06
CA TYR A 38 -7.77 20.19 -1.59
C TYR A 38 -6.71 19.22 -2.11
N GLN A 39 -6.33 18.24 -1.30
CA GLN A 39 -5.30 17.27 -1.67
C GLN A 39 -5.68 16.45 -2.91
N ALA A 40 -6.95 16.02 -3.01
CA ALA A 40 -7.45 15.26 -4.15
C ALA A 40 -7.44 16.10 -5.44
N VAL A 41 -7.90 17.35 -5.36
CA VAL A 41 -7.90 18.28 -6.49
C VAL A 41 -6.46 18.56 -6.95
N MET A 42 -5.54 18.82 -6.02
CA MET A 42 -4.14 19.09 -6.36
C MET A 42 -3.44 17.86 -6.94
N ALA A 43 -3.66 16.66 -6.36
CA ALA A 43 -3.10 15.43 -6.89
C ALA A 43 -3.59 15.17 -8.33
N ARG A 44 -4.91 15.25 -8.58
CA ARG A 44 -5.49 15.08 -9.93
C ARG A 44 -4.94 16.11 -10.93
N ARG A 45 -4.71 17.33 -10.50
CA ARG A 45 -4.13 18.40 -11.32
C ARG A 45 -2.68 18.11 -11.68
N ILE A 46 -1.84 17.70 -10.73
CA ILE A 46 -0.44 17.33 -10.96
C ILE A 46 -0.36 16.14 -11.91
N LEU A 47 -1.22 15.13 -11.73
CA LEU A 47 -1.29 13.97 -12.60
C LEU A 47 -1.73 14.35 -14.03
N GLY A 48 -2.71 15.25 -14.16
CA GLY A 48 -3.18 15.74 -15.46
C GLY A 48 -2.12 16.53 -16.24
N ALA A 49 -1.20 17.21 -15.53
CA ALA A 49 -0.06 17.89 -16.13
C ALA A 49 1.12 16.96 -16.43
N SER A 50 1.08 15.70 -15.93
CA SER A 50 2.18 14.75 -16.04
C SER A 50 2.23 14.12 -17.45
N ARG A 51 3.44 13.75 -17.89
CA ARG A 51 3.70 13.10 -19.17
C ARG A 51 4.01 11.62 -19.00
N LEU A 52 4.02 10.87 -20.11
CA LEU A 52 4.43 9.46 -20.09
C LEU A 52 5.88 9.29 -19.65
N MET A 53 6.76 10.19 -20.11
CA MET A 53 8.17 10.23 -19.71
C MET A 53 8.62 11.69 -19.52
N GLY A 54 9.52 11.91 -18.56
CA GLY A 54 10.10 13.20 -18.28
C GLY A 54 9.20 14.13 -17.44
N LYS A 55 9.70 15.33 -17.20
CA LYS A 55 9.01 16.34 -16.39
C LYS A 55 7.66 16.73 -16.99
N GLY A 56 6.64 16.82 -16.16
CA GLY A 56 5.30 17.28 -16.52
C GLY A 56 5.27 18.70 -17.10
N GLY A 57 4.09 19.08 -17.58
CA GLY A 57 3.84 20.42 -18.10
C GLY A 57 3.74 21.46 -16.98
N ASP A 58 3.42 22.71 -17.38
CA ASP A 58 3.25 23.82 -16.45
C ASP A 58 2.02 23.57 -15.53
N LEU A 59 2.22 23.74 -14.24
CA LEU A 59 1.18 23.65 -13.20
C LEU A 59 0.52 24.99 -12.93
N SER A 60 0.98 26.07 -13.55
CA SER A 60 0.43 27.41 -13.37
C SER A 60 -0.98 27.48 -13.97
N ILE A 61 -1.97 27.69 -13.13
CA ILE A 61 -3.39 27.70 -13.53
C ILE A 61 -3.91 29.11 -13.75
N GLN A 62 -3.21 30.06 -13.27
CA GLN A 62 -3.34 31.48 -13.53
C GLN A 62 -2.00 32.15 -13.25
N PRO A 63 -1.72 33.31 -13.89
CA PRO A 63 -0.49 34.04 -13.65
C PRO A 63 -0.47 34.74 -12.27
N GLN A 64 -0.99 34.10 -11.25
CA GLN A 64 -0.71 34.46 -9.87
C GLN A 64 0.61 33.81 -9.48
N THR A 65 1.63 34.17 -10.21
CA THR A 65 3.00 34.05 -9.77
C THR A 65 3.15 34.89 -8.51
N VAL A 66 2.90 34.29 -7.37
CA VAL A 66 3.49 34.80 -6.15
C VAL A 66 4.99 34.75 -6.40
N TRP A 67 5.57 35.88 -6.79
CA TRP A 67 6.99 36.10 -6.99
C TRP A 67 7.64 35.43 -8.23
N GLY A 68 6.93 35.18 -9.33
CA GLY A 68 7.55 34.71 -10.58
C GLY A 68 8.18 33.32 -10.50
N ARG A 69 7.86 32.50 -9.49
CA ARG A 69 8.34 31.13 -9.35
C ARG A 69 7.34 30.13 -9.92
N GLU A 70 7.85 29.18 -10.68
CA GLU A 70 7.05 28.01 -11.10
C GLU A 70 6.51 27.30 -9.86
N LEU A 71 5.21 27.02 -9.84
CA LEU A 71 4.61 26.19 -8.79
C LEU A 71 5.09 24.75 -8.96
N LEU A 72 5.77 24.26 -7.97
CA LEU A 72 6.24 22.88 -7.92
C LEU A 72 5.25 22.01 -7.12
N PRO A 73 5.13 20.70 -7.42
CA PRO A 73 4.28 19.78 -6.64
C PRO A 73 4.55 19.84 -5.14
N GLU A 74 5.80 20.10 -4.77
CA GLU A 74 6.28 20.22 -3.39
C GLU A 74 5.63 21.39 -2.63
N MET A 75 5.19 22.43 -3.36
CA MET A 75 4.51 23.58 -2.78
C MET A 75 2.99 23.42 -2.74
N MET A 76 2.46 22.48 -3.55
CA MET A 76 1.02 22.27 -3.72
C MET A 76 0.47 21.17 -2.82
N LEU A 77 1.29 20.17 -2.49
CA LEU A 77 0.86 19.03 -1.69
C LEU A 77 1.59 19.01 -0.35
N PRO A 78 0.87 19.04 0.78
CA PRO A 78 1.45 18.65 2.06
C PRO A 78 1.88 17.19 1.98
N GLU A 79 2.91 16.81 2.72
CA GLU A 79 3.43 15.43 2.75
C GLU A 79 3.87 14.88 1.36
N TRP A 80 4.31 15.78 0.47
CA TRP A 80 4.72 15.45 -0.91
C TRP A 80 5.81 14.38 -1.01
N ASN A 81 6.68 14.28 0.00
CA ASN A 81 7.79 13.31 0.07
C ASN A 81 7.44 12.02 0.81
N HIS A 82 6.23 11.92 1.33
CA HIS A 82 5.74 10.74 2.05
C HIS A 82 4.52 10.15 1.35
N ASP A 83 3.33 10.65 1.66
CA ASP A 83 2.07 10.13 1.16
C ASP A 83 1.90 10.36 -0.35
N PHE A 84 2.32 11.53 -0.86
CA PHE A 84 2.21 11.92 -2.27
C PHE A 84 3.51 11.77 -3.06
N LEU A 85 4.48 11.01 -2.54
CA LEU A 85 5.72 10.72 -3.27
C LEU A 85 5.46 10.13 -4.67
N PRO A 86 4.56 9.15 -4.86
CA PRO A 86 4.22 8.65 -6.20
C PRO A 86 3.69 9.73 -7.14
N THR A 87 2.81 10.62 -6.67
CA THR A 87 2.28 11.73 -7.48
C THR A 87 3.39 12.69 -7.93
N THR A 88 4.32 13.03 -7.03
CA THR A 88 5.47 13.89 -7.37
C THR A 88 6.46 13.17 -8.29
N MET A 89 6.64 11.85 -8.11
CA MET A 89 7.45 11.00 -8.98
C MET A 89 6.88 10.95 -10.40
N VAL A 90 5.57 10.77 -10.55
CA VAL A 90 4.88 10.79 -11.85
C VAL A 90 5.06 12.13 -12.54
N TYR A 91 5.00 13.24 -11.82
CA TYR A 91 5.22 14.56 -12.39
C TYR A 91 6.67 14.78 -12.84
N LYS A 92 7.66 14.35 -12.04
CA LYS A 92 9.09 14.58 -12.32
C LYS A 92 9.66 13.62 -13.36
N LEU A 93 9.29 12.35 -13.30
CA LEU A 93 9.86 11.27 -14.12
C LEU A 93 8.91 10.74 -15.19
N GLY A 94 7.61 10.96 -15.02
CA GLY A 94 6.56 10.45 -15.90
C GLY A 94 5.85 9.21 -15.33
N TRP A 95 4.83 8.79 -16.06
CA TRP A 95 4.01 7.62 -15.71
C TRP A 95 4.77 6.29 -15.82
N LEU A 96 5.69 6.17 -16.79
CA LEU A 96 6.37 4.90 -17.07
C LEU A 96 7.19 4.39 -15.88
N PRO A 97 8.04 5.19 -15.22
CA PRO A 97 8.78 4.75 -14.03
C PRO A 97 7.85 4.36 -12.86
N TYR A 98 6.75 5.06 -12.69
CA TYR A 98 5.77 4.74 -11.65
C TYR A 98 5.06 3.41 -11.93
N LEU A 99 4.63 3.17 -13.17
CA LEU A 99 4.02 1.89 -13.55
C LEU A 99 5.01 0.72 -13.43
N LEU A 100 6.28 0.95 -13.76
CA LEU A 100 7.33 -0.03 -13.57
C LEU A 100 7.51 -0.37 -12.08
N LEU A 101 7.50 0.63 -11.21
CA LEU A 101 7.56 0.45 -9.76
C LEU A 101 6.38 -0.37 -9.25
N LEU A 102 5.16 -0.06 -9.67
CA LEU A 102 3.96 -0.83 -9.33
C LEU A 102 4.03 -2.26 -9.85
N ALA A 103 4.57 -2.47 -11.05
CA ALA A 103 4.74 -3.80 -11.62
C ALA A 103 5.74 -4.65 -10.81
N VAL A 104 6.86 -4.08 -10.39
CA VAL A 104 7.83 -4.75 -9.52
C VAL A 104 7.20 -5.13 -8.19
N LEU A 105 6.44 -4.22 -7.58
CA LEU A 105 5.72 -4.48 -6.33
C LEU A 105 4.67 -5.60 -6.51
N ALA A 106 3.90 -5.55 -7.60
CA ALA A 106 2.92 -6.59 -7.92
C ALA A 106 3.58 -7.97 -8.12
N VAL A 107 4.72 -8.03 -8.82
CA VAL A 107 5.49 -9.27 -8.99
C VAL A 107 5.97 -9.80 -7.64
N LEU A 108 6.47 -8.94 -6.75
CA LEU A 108 6.86 -9.32 -5.40
C LEU A 108 5.69 -9.92 -4.62
N LEU A 109 4.54 -9.25 -4.60
CA LEU A 109 3.34 -9.72 -3.91
C LEU A 109 2.83 -11.05 -4.48
N LEU A 110 2.79 -11.19 -5.81
CA LEU A 110 2.39 -12.44 -6.47
C LEU A 110 3.37 -13.58 -6.17
N TRP A 111 4.66 -13.30 -6.15
CA TRP A 111 5.67 -14.29 -5.77
C TRP A 111 5.48 -14.76 -4.32
N MET A 112 5.31 -13.81 -3.38
CA MET A 112 5.04 -14.14 -1.98
C MET A 112 3.73 -14.93 -1.81
N LEU A 113 2.67 -14.56 -2.55
CA LEU A 113 1.39 -15.26 -2.52
C LEU A 113 1.52 -16.71 -3.03
N ARG A 114 2.26 -16.92 -4.12
CA ARG A 114 2.56 -18.28 -4.61
C ARG A 114 3.33 -19.10 -3.60
N ARG A 115 4.34 -18.53 -2.95
CA ARG A 115 5.09 -19.19 -1.89
C ARG A 115 4.19 -19.53 -0.69
N CYS A 116 3.31 -18.63 -0.31
CA CYS A 116 2.31 -18.86 0.74
C CYS A 116 1.37 -20.03 0.39
N ALA A 117 0.93 -20.14 -0.86
CA ALA A 117 0.05 -21.25 -1.31
C ALA A 117 0.74 -22.61 -1.22
N CYS A 118 2.06 -22.66 -1.44
CA CYS A 118 2.85 -23.90 -1.37
C CYS A 118 3.25 -24.30 0.07
N GLN A 119 2.99 -23.42 1.07
CA GLN A 119 3.34 -23.67 2.46
C GLN A 119 2.51 -24.81 3.06
N GLN A 120 3.16 -25.77 3.72
CA GLN A 120 2.47 -26.92 4.36
C GLN A 120 2.09 -26.60 5.82
N SER A 121 2.88 -25.77 6.51
CA SER A 121 2.58 -25.34 7.87
C SER A 121 1.42 -24.36 7.90
N GLN A 122 0.35 -24.66 8.62
CA GLN A 122 -0.80 -23.78 8.73
C GLN A 122 -0.44 -22.43 9.38
N SER A 123 0.36 -22.45 10.44
CA SER A 123 0.78 -21.23 11.14
C SER A 123 1.65 -20.35 10.25
N GLY A 124 2.62 -20.95 9.53
CA GLY A 124 3.47 -20.25 8.57
C GLY A 124 2.66 -19.66 7.40
N LYS A 125 1.69 -20.43 6.89
CA LYS A 125 0.78 -19.98 5.83
C LYS A 125 -0.06 -18.78 6.28
N LEU A 126 -0.67 -18.82 7.46
CA LEU A 126 -1.49 -17.73 8.00
C LEU A 126 -0.65 -16.47 8.23
N LEU A 127 0.56 -16.62 8.80
CA LEU A 127 1.47 -15.51 9.02
C LEU A 127 1.88 -14.85 7.70
N ALA A 128 2.35 -15.65 6.74
CA ALA A 128 2.76 -15.13 5.43
C ALA A 128 1.58 -14.50 4.67
N LEU A 129 0.39 -15.10 4.73
CA LEU A 129 -0.81 -14.55 4.11
C LEU A 129 -1.19 -13.20 4.74
N ALA A 130 -1.11 -13.08 6.07
CA ALA A 130 -1.38 -11.82 6.75
C ALA A 130 -0.42 -10.70 6.27
N VAL A 131 0.88 -11.00 6.15
CA VAL A 131 1.86 -10.04 5.64
C VAL A 131 1.56 -9.65 4.19
N VAL A 132 1.32 -10.61 3.31
CA VAL A 132 1.01 -10.34 1.89
C VAL A 132 -0.25 -9.49 1.77
N LEU A 133 -1.29 -9.82 2.53
CA LEU A 133 -2.54 -9.06 2.52
C LEU A 133 -2.36 -7.64 3.03
N THR A 134 -1.57 -7.45 4.10
CA THR A 134 -1.25 -6.11 4.63
C THR A 134 -0.55 -5.26 3.58
N LEU A 135 0.52 -5.78 2.95
CA LEU A 135 1.25 -5.05 1.92
C LEU A 135 0.40 -4.79 0.66
N ALA A 136 -0.46 -5.74 0.27
CA ALA A 136 -1.36 -5.56 -0.88
C ALA A 136 -2.41 -4.47 -0.63
N VAL A 137 -3.04 -4.48 0.55
CA VAL A 137 -4.03 -3.46 0.94
C VAL A 137 -3.37 -2.10 1.07
N GLN A 138 -2.20 -2.02 1.71
CA GLN A 138 -1.42 -0.77 1.81
C GLN A 138 -1.08 -0.22 0.43
N SER A 139 -0.61 -1.06 -0.50
CA SER A 139 -0.29 -0.67 -1.87
C SER A 139 -1.51 -0.16 -2.63
N ALA A 140 -2.67 -0.82 -2.46
CA ALA A 140 -3.91 -0.42 -3.11
C ALA A 140 -4.39 0.95 -2.60
N PHE A 141 -4.36 1.18 -1.28
CA PHE A 141 -4.70 2.47 -0.70
C PHE A 141 -3.73 3.58 -1.11
N ALA A 142 -2.42 3.30 -1.11
CA ALA A 142 -1.43 4.25 -1.57
C ALA A 142 -1.62 4.62 -3.05
N ALA A 143 -1.92 3.65 -3.91
CA ALA A 143 -2.24 3.91 -5.32
C ALA A 143 -3.51 4.74 -5.46
N ALA A 144 -4.58 4.42 -4.72
CA ALA A 144 -5.83 5.17 -4.74
C ALA A 144 -5.63 6.62 -4.27
N LEU A 145 -4.91 6.83 -3.15
CA LEU A 145 -4.57 8.15 -2.64
C LEU A 145 -3.86 8.99 -3.71
N ASN A 146 -2.86 8.41 -4.35
CA ASN A 146 -2.06 9.09 -5.36
C ASN A 146 -2.83 9.36 -6.66
N LEU A 147 -3.90 8.61 -6.95
CA LEU A 147 -4.85 8.91 -8.04
C LEU A 147 -5.87 9.99 -7.67
N GLY A 148 -5.78 10.56 -6.47
CA GLY A 148 -6.69 11.61 -6.00
C GLY A 148 -7.95 11.08 -5.31
N PHE A 149 -7.94 9.83 -4.83
CA PHE A 149 -8.97 9.27 -3.96
C PHE A 149 -8.48 9.28 -2.51
N VAL A 150 -8.57 10.43 -1.86
CA VAL A 150 -8.03 10.69 -0.51
C VAL A 150 -9.00 10.16 0.54
N LEU A 151 -9.03 8.84 0.74
CA LEU A 151 -9.85 8.21 1.78
C LEU A 151 -9.08 8.10 3.09
N PHE A 152 -7.87 7.56 3.03
CA PHE A 152 -6.94 7.40 4.15
C PHE A 152 -5.54 7.75 3.70
N SER A 153 -4.73 8.27 4.63
CA SER A 153 -3.29 8.39 4.40
C SER A 153 -2.69 6.98 4.28
N ALA A 154 -1.98 6.73 3.20
CA ALA A 154 -1.29 5.46 2.96
C ALA A 154 -0.04 5.71 2.13
N GLN A 155 1.06 5.15 2.57
CA GLN A 155 2.35 5.25 1.90
C GLN A 155 2.62 4.00 1.08
N LEU A 156 3.28 4.16 -0.07
CA LEU A 156 3.64 3.02 -0.90
C LEU A 156 4.72 2.18 -0.19
N PRO A 157 4.52 0.86 -0.03
CA PRO A 157 5.49 0.00 0.65
C PRO A 157 6.89 0.10 0.03
N LEU A 158 7.92 0.07 0.86
CA LEU A 158 9.35 0.04 0.47
C LEU A 158 9.88 1.28 -0.25
N VAL A 159 9.06 2.27 -0.55
CA VAL A 159 9.46 3.42 -1.39
C VAL A 159 9.79 4.65 -0.56
N THR A 160 9.11 4.87 0.54
CA THR A 160 9.33 6.00 1.43
C THR A 160 10.41 5.66 2.47
N GLY A 161 11.45 6.47 2.59
CA GLY A 161 12.57 6.24 3.53
C GLY A 161 12.24 6.44 5.01
N ASN A 162 11.03 6.11 5.46
CA ASN A 162 10.50 6.35 6.79
C ASN A 162 10.44 5.08 7.64
N LEU A 163 9.97 5.25 8.89
CA LEU A 163 9.68 4.15 9.80
C LEU A 163 8.76 3.09 9.18
N HIS A 164 7.81 3.49 8.32
CA HIS A 164 6.93 2.57 7.59
C HIS A 164 7.71 1.58 6.72
N SER A 165 8.71 2.04 5.96
CA SER A 165 9.54 1.13 5.15
C SER A 165 10.35 0.14 6.00
N MET A 166 10.77 0.54 7.21
CA MET A 166 11.43 -0.37 8.14
C MET A 166 10.48 -1.46 8.61
N VAL A 167 9.23 -1.10 8.91
CA VAL A 167 8.18 -2.06 9.30
C VAL A 167 7.87 -2.99 8.13
N ASP A 168 7.73 -2.47 6.91
CA ASP A 168 7.49 -3.28 5.71
C ASP A 168 8.63 -4.28 5.46
N CYS A 169 9.88 -3.84 5.60
CA CYS A 169 11.04 -4.73 5.50
C CYS A 169 11.04 -5.82 6.59
N ALA A 170 10.66 -5.45 7.83
CA ALA A 170 10.54 -6.40 8.93
C ALA A 170 9.42 -7.43 8.67
N LEU A 171 8.28 -6.99 8.15
CA LEU A 171 7.17 -7.87 7.77
C LEU A 171 7.57 -8.84 6.65
N ILE A 172 8.26 -8.35 5.63
CA ILE A 172 8.79 -9.19 4.54
C ILE A 172 9.80 -10.20 5.09
N GLY A 173 10.73 -9.75 5.96
CA GLY A 173 11.68 -10.63 6.63
C GLY A 173 11.00 -11.72 7.45
N LEU A 174 9.92 -11.39 8.16
CA LEU A 174 9.09 -12.33 8.92
C LEU A 174 8.44 -13.38 8.00
N ALA A 175 7.86 -12.95 6.87
CA ALA A 175 7.27 -13.86 5.89
C ALA A 175 8.34 -14.78 5.25
N LEU A 176 9.51 -14.25 4.90
CA LEU A 176 10.62 -15.03 4.36
C LEU A 176 11.14 -16.05 5.39
N SER A 177 11.21 -15.67 6.67
CA SER A 177 11.56 -16.57 7.76
C SER A 177 10.54 -17.72 7.88
N ALA A 178 9.24 -17.43 7.77
CA ALA A 178 8.20 -18.45 7.77
C ALA A 178 8.36 -19.42 6.59
N PHE A 179 8.72 -18.93 5.39
CA PHE A 179 8.96 -19.78 4.22
C PHE A 179 10.20 -20.70 4.40
N ARG A 180 11.19 -20.23 5.14
CA ARG A 180 12.42 -20.99 5.42
C ARG A 180 12.22 -22.05 6.51
N SER A 181 11.45 -21.75 7.54
CA SER A 181 11.27 -22.63 8.72
C SER A 181 10.60 -23.97 8.37
N GLU A 182 9.88 -24.03 7.26
CA GLU A 182 9.22 -25.27 6.82
C GLU A 182 10.21 -26.41 6.55
N SER A 183 11.40 -26.11 6.01
CA SER A 183 12.44 -27.10 5.75
C SER A 183 13.03 -27.66 7.03
N ILE A 184 13.12 -26.85 8.09
CA ILE A 184 13.73 -27.21 9.37
C ILE A 184 12.78 -28.02 10.24
N LEU A 185 11.48 -27.70 10.25
CA LEU A 185 10.48 -28.42 11.03
C LEU A 185 10.15 -29.82 10.47
N ARG A 186 10.42 -30.03 9.18
CA ARG A 186 10.23 -31.34 8.53
C ARG A 186 11.23 -32.38 9.00
N ASP A 187 12.42 -31.95 9.41
CA ASP A 187 13.48 -32.85 9.93
C ASP A 187 13.28 -33.18 11.41
N ALA A 188 12.37 -32.49 12.10
CA ALA A 188 12.10 -32.66 13.52
C ALA A 188 10.89 -33.55 13.83
N VAL A 189 10.38 -34.33 12.88
CA VAL A 189 9.43 -35.42 13.18
C VAL A 189 10.21 -36.52 13.86
N VAL A 190 10.31 -36.43 15.18
CA VAL A 190 10.82 -37.51 16.04
C VAL A 190 9.98 -38.77 15.76
N PRO A 191 10.58 -39.86 15.31
CA PRO A 191 9.83 -41.10 15.10
C PRO A 191 9.22 -41.53 16.43
N VAL A 192 7.89 -41.59 16.45
CA VAL A 192 7.19 -42.10 17.65
C VAL A 192 7.69 -43.53 17.93
N PRO A 193 8.24 -43.78 19.12
CA PRO A 193 8.69 -45.12 19.48
C PRO A 193 7.53 -46.11 19.31
N ARG A 194 7.70 -47.13 18.50
CA ARG A 194 6.69 -48.21 18.39
C ARG A 194 6.52 -48.87 19.74
N PRO A 195 5.29 -49.04 20.22
CA PRO A 195 5.07 -49.77 21.47
C PRO A 195 5.69 -51.17 21.35
N PRO A 196 6.27 -51.69 22.44
CA PRO A 196 6.88 -53.00 22.44
C PRO A 196 5.82 -54.03 22.02
N GLN A 197 6.16 -54.79 20.97
CA GLN A 197 5.30 -55.93 20.57
C GLN A 197 5.36 -56.95 21.70
N THR A 198 4.23 -57.13 22.37
CA THR A 198 4.03 -58.24 23.30
C THR A 198 4.13 -59.51 22.50
N GLN A 199 5.25 -60.19 22.60
CA GLN A 199 5.39 -61.56 22.15
C GLN A 199 4.49 -62.40 23.04
N THR A 200 3.35 -62.80 22.52
CA THR A 200 2.51 -63.87 23.09
C THR A 200 3.26 -65.19 22.81
N ALA A 201 3.78 -65.80 23.86
CA ALA A 201 4.27 -67.15 23.88
C ALA A 201 3.12 -68.14 23.90
#